data_4211656aaacc73943441300b4549dcc3
#
_entry.id   4211656aaacc73943441300b4549dcc3
#
_cell.length_a   1.000
_cell.length_b   1.000
_cell.length_c   1.000
_cell.angle_alpha   90.00
_cell.angle_beta   90.00
_cell.angle_gamma   90.00
#
_symmetry.space_group_name_H-M   'P 1'
#
loop_
_entity.id
_entity.type
_entity.pdbx_description
1 polymer ?
#
loop_
_entity_poly.entity_id
_entity_poly.type
_entity_poly.pdbx_seq_one_letter_code
_entity_poly.pdbx_strand_id
1 'polypeptide(L)'
;GYRWAEGPAWVSQGNYLLFNDPPSNILYRWTRAQGVTPFLSPSGLQTSVPEGIREPGLNGIAITASGMLVGADSGTRAIVQIDLRTRQRRILADRYEGKRFNSPNDLCVAPSGAIYFTDPPYGLAQADDSPLRELDFCGLYRLDPDGSVTLLDRSHRRPNGVGLSPDGTTLYLALSDEKRPVLLAYPLDAKGHTGTPRLFLDMHAELATGDPGLPDGMDVGPHGHVFATGPGGVHVCAPDGQRLGIIRT
;
A
#
# COMPACT_ATOMS: atom_id res chain seq x y z
N GLY A 1 -9.30 15.03 -14.46
CA GLY A 1 -9.31 13.77 -13.68
C GLY A 1 -7.91 13.41 -13.21
N TYR A 2 -7.82 12.45 -12.32
CA TYR A 2 -6.55 11.90 -11.84
C TYR A 2 -6.05 10.86 -12.84
N ARG A 3 -4.74 10.67 -12.91
CA ARG A 3 -4.14 9.60 -13.71
C ARG A 3 -4.35 8.26 -13.04
N TRP A 4 -4.12 8.24 -11.71
CA TRP A 4 -4.24 7.05 -10.89
C TRP A 4 -4.47 7.46 -9.42
N ALA A 5 -5.71 7.38 -8.93
CA ALA A 5 -6.02 7.76 -7.55
C ALA A 5 -5.73 6.60 -6.60
N GLU A 6 -4.83 6.81 -5.63
CA GLU A 6 -4.27 5.79 -4.77
C GLU A 6 -4.20 6.21 -3.29
N GLY A 7 -4.05 5.21 -2.41
CA GLY A 7 -3.70 5.36 -1.00
C GLY A 7 -4.61 6.33 -0.23
N PRO A 8 -5.93 6.14 -0.20
CA PRO A 8 -6.80 7.04 0.57
C PRO A 8 -6.55 6.88 2.07
N ALA A 9 -6.38 7.99 2.79
CA ALA A 9 -6.23 8.01 4.24
C ALA A 9 -7.02 9.15 4.88
N TRP A 10 -7.82 8.80 5.90
CA TRP A 10 -8.60 9.79 6.65
C TRP A 10 -7.76 10.41 7.77
N VAL A 11 -7.69 11.75 7.80
CA VAL A 11 -7.03 12.52 8.86
C VAL A 11 -8.08 13.00 9.85
N SER A 12 -8.30 12.24 10.90
CA SER A 12 -9.37 12.49 11.88
C SER A 12 -9.22 13.84 12.60
N GLN A 13 -8.00 14.24 12.95
CA GLN A 13 -7.72 15.51 13.64
C GLN A 13 -8.09 16.73 12.80
N GLY A 14 -8.02 16.61 11.45
CA GLY A 14 -8.32 17.70 10.52
C GLY A 14 -9.63 17.53 9.78
N ASN A 15 -10.32 16.40 9.96
CA ASN A 15 -11.57 16.03 9.29
C ASN A 15 -11.48 16.16 7.75
N TYR A 16 -10.43 15.54 7.15
CA TYR A 16 -10.21 15.56 5.72
C TYR A 16 -9.63 14.23 5.23
N LEU A 17 -9.84 13.95 3.94
CA LEU A 17 -9.24 12.81 3.24
C LEU A 17 -7.97 13.25 2.52
N LEU A 18 -6.93 12.44 2.59
CA LEU A 18 -5.76 12.50 1.70
C LEU A 18 -5.83 11.34 0.71
N PHE A 19 -5.35 11.56 -0.51
CA PHE A 19 -5.12 10.51 -1.50
C PHE A 19 -4.07 10.96 -2.52
N ASN A 20 -3.39 10.02 -3.14
CA ASN A 20 -2.28 10.26 -4.06
C ASN A 20 -2.69 10.14 -5.54
N ASP A 21 -1.91 10.78 -6.39
CA ASP A 21 -1.82 10.50 -7.83
C ASP A 21 -0.34 10.26 -8.17
N PRO A 22 0.17 9.01 -7.98
CA PRO A 22 1.59 8.70 -8.08
C PRO A 22 2.24 9.11 -9.40
N PRO A 23 1.61 8.90 -10.59
CA PRO A 23 2.19 9.36 -11.85
C PRO A 23 2.28 10.88 -11.99
N SER A 24 1.42 11.62 -11.30
CA SER A 24 1.42 13.09 -11.29
C SER A 24 2.32 13.67 -10.19
N ASN A 25 2.80 12.85 -9.27
CA ASN A 25 3.59 13.24 -8.10
C ASN A 25 2.87 14.26 -7.21
N ILE A 26 1.58 14.04 -6.97
CA ILE A 26 0.73 14.95 -6.19
C ILE A 26 -0.04 14.16 -5.12
N LEU A 27 0.04 14.62 -3.87
CA LEU A 27 -0.87 14.24 -2.80
C LEU A 27 -1.98 15.28 -2.74
N TYR A 28 -3.22 14.83 -2.84
CA TYR A 28 -4.41 15.65 -2.76
C TYR A 28 -5.06 15.59 -1.38
N ARG A 29 -5.77 16.67 -1.05
CA ARG A 29 -6.64 16.75 0.12
C ARG A 29 -8.06 17.07 -0.32
N TRP A 30 -9.00 16.27 0.15
CA TRP A 30 -10.42 16.59 0.03
C TRP A 30 -10.97 17.06 1.37
N THR A 31 -11.72 18.14 1.34
CA THR A 31 -12.53 18.63 2.45
C THR A 31 -13.96 18.87 1.99
N ARG A 32 -14.93 18.79 2.90
CA ARG A 32 -16.33 19.09 2.56
C ARG A 32 -16.52 20.53 2.07
N ALA A 33 -15.74 21.47 2.59
CA ALA A 33 -15.87 22.91 2.29
C ALA A 33 -15.22 23.30 0.95
N GLN A 34 -14.09 22.68 0.58
CA GLN A 34 -13.27 23.11 -0.55
C GLN A 34 -13.22 22.08 -1.70
N GLY A 35 -13.80 20.88 -1.49
CA GLY A 35 -13.58 19.78 -2.44
C GLY A 35 -12.12 19.32 -2.44
N VAL A 36 -11.63 18.90 -3.60
CA VAL A 36 -10.26 18.41 -3.78
C VAL A 36 -9.31 19.56 -4.10
N THR A 37 -8.19 19.61 -3.38
CA THR A 37 -7.09 20.56 -3.59
C THR A 37 -5.74 19.86 -3.50
N PRO A 38 -4.68 20.29 -4.22
CA PRO A 38 -3.33 19.79 -3.99
C PRO A 38 -2.88 20.08 -2.56
N PHE A 39 -2.25 19.09 -1.92
CA PHE A 39 -1.72 19.21 -0.56
C PHE A 39 -0.19 19.20 -0.53
N LEU A 40 0.44 18.25 -1.25
CA LEU A 40 1.89 18.23 -1.51
C LEU A 40 2.14 18.07 -3.02
N SER A 41 2.98 18.90 -3.58
CA SER A 41 3.47 18.81 -4.94
C SER A 41 4.90 19.35 -5.00
N PRO A 42 5.90 18.50 -5.16
CA PRO A 42 5.86 17.04 -5.32
C PRO A 42 5.49 16.30 -4.03
N SER A 43 4.82 15.13 -4.16
CA SER A 43 4.45 14.27 -3.03
C SER A 43 5.54 13.25 -2.69
N GLY A 44 6.18 12.67 -3.70
CA GLY A 44 7.23 11.66 -3.60
C GLY A 44 8.60 12.25 -3.93
N LEU A 45 9.11 11.92 -5.11
CA LEU A 45 10.43 12.36 -5.59
C LEU A 45 10.52 13.89 -5.64
N GLN A 46 11.54 14.44 -4.99
CA GLN A 46 11.73 15.89 -4.82
C GLN A 46 12.62 16.54 -5.91
N THR A 47 13.14 15.74 -6.82
CA THR A 47 14.01 16.16 -7.92
C THR A 47 13.32 15.94 -9.28
N SER A 48 14.00 16.28 -10.38
CA SER A 48 13.56 15.84 -11.71
C SER A 48 13.43 14.32 -11.75
N VAL A 49 12.40 13.83 -12.45
CA VAL A 49 12.12 12.39 -12.55
C VAL A 49 13.24 11.72 -13.36
N PRO A 50 14.01 10.79 -12.77
CA PRO A 50 15.04 10.07 -13.50
C PRO A 50 14.43 9.17 -14.58
N GLU A 51 15.22 8.88 -15.61
CA GLU A 51 14.91 7.82 -16.54
C GLU A 51 14.71 6.49 -15.80
N GLY A 52 13.66 5.73 -16.16
CA GLY A 52 13.33 4.47 -15.52
C GLY A 52 12.36 4.57 -14.32
N ILE A 53 11.99 5.76 -13.87
CA ILE A 53 10.92 5.96 -12.88
C ILE A 53 9.61 6.31 -13.61
N ARG A 54 8.58 5.48 -13.42
CA ARG A 54 7.24 5.68 -13.99
C ARG A 54 6.31 6.43 -13.04
N GLU A 55 6.41 6.14 -11.76
CA GLU A 55 5.56 6.72 -10.71
C GLU A 55 6.44 7.48 -9.71
N PRO A 56 6.62 8.79 -9.90
CA PRO A 56 7.48 9.59 -9.03
C PRO A 56 6.85 9.96 -7.68
N GLY A 57 5.55 9.73 -7.48
CA GLY A 57 4.80 10.13 -6.30
C GLY A 57 4.75 9.08 -5.19
N LEU A 58 4.14 9.49 -4.07
CA LEU A 58 3.65 8.55 -3.05
C LEU A 58 2.55 7.68 -3.63
N ASN A 59 2.47 6.42 -3.20
CA ASN A 59 1.39 5.50 -3.51
C ASN A 59 0.53 5.27 -2.25
N GLY A 60 0.62 4.14 -1.57
CA GLY A 60 -0.08 3.91 -0.31
C GLY A 60 0.37 4.85 0.80
N ILE A 61 -0.56 5.31 1.62
CA ILE A 61 -0.28 6.15 2.80
C ILE A 61 -1.10 5.71 4.00
N ALA A 62 -0.58 5.95 5.20
CA ALA A 62 -1.30 5.77 6.45
C ALA A 62 -1.02 6.93 7.41
N ILE A 63 -1.95 7.17 8.33
CA ILE A 63 -1.77 8.16 9.40
C ILE A 63 -1.45 7.42 10.69
N THR A 64 -0.32 7.74 11.28
CA THR A 64 0.09 7.17 12.58
C THR A 64 -0.76 7.71 13.73
N ALA A 65 -0.73 7.04 14.88
CA ALA A 65 -1.39 7.51 16.10
C ALA A 65 -0.91 8.91 16.55
N SER A 66 0.34 9.28 16.21
CA SER A 66 0.88 10.61 16.48
C SER A 66 0.48 11.67 15.43
N GLY A 67 -0.32 11.32 14.43
CA GLY A 67 -0.77 12.24 13.37
C GLY A 67 0.25 12.49 12.26
N MET A 68 1.34 11.71 12.21
CA MET A 68 2.28 11.76 11.09
C MET A 68 1.74 10.96 9.91
N LEU A 69 2.01 11.39 8.69
CA LEU A 69 1.81 10.58 7.51
C LEU A 69 3.02 9.66 7.30
N VAL A 70 2.76 8.38 7.08
CA VAL A 70 3.74 7.43 6.54
C VAL A 70 3.33 7.08 5.12
N GLY A 71 4.29 7.04 4.19
CA GLY A 71 4.01 6.77 2.78
C GLY A 71 4.99 5.79 2.15
N ALA A 72 4.44 4.94 1.29
CA ALA A 72 5.20 4.16 0.32
C ALA A 72 5.54 5.08 -0.85
N ASP A 73 6.80 5.48 -0.94
CA ASP A 73 7.27 6.40 -1.97
C ASP A 73 7.89 5.61 -3.13
N SER A 74 7.07 5.37 -4.15
CA SER A 74 7.50 4.66 -5.36
C SER A 74 8.64 5.39 -6.07
N GLY A 75 8.61 6.71 -6.12
CA GLY A 75 9.58 7.52 -6.83
C GLY A 75 10.96 7.55 -6.18
N THR A 76 11.04 7.72 -4.86
CA THR A 76 12.30 7.64 -4.12
C THR A 76 12.64 6.20 -3.72
N ARG A 77 11.77 5.24 -3.98
CA ARG A 77 11.97 3.82 -3.66
C ARG A 77 12.23 3.63 -2.16
N ALA A 78 11.34 4.19 -1.32
CA ALA A 78 11.55 4.29 0.11
C ALA A 78 10.23 4.28 0.89
N ILE A 79 10.29 3.92 2.16
CA ILE A 79 9.25 4.25 3.13
C ILE A 79 9.62 5.57 3.78
N VAL A 80 8.66 6.49 3.82
CA VAL A 80 8.90 7.86 4.29
C VAL A 80 7.92 8.26 5.37
N GLN A 81 8.32 9.22 6.20
CA GLN A 81 7.43 9.88 7.16
C GLN A 81 7.38 11.37 6.85
N ILE A 82 6.18 11.96 6.92
CA ILE A 82 5.93 13.37 6.64
C ILE A 82 5.11 13.98 7.78
N ASP A 83 5.58 15.08 8.35
CA ASP A 83 4.80 15.90 9.27
C ASP A 83 3.78 16.71 8.46
N LEU A 84 2.47 16.46 8.68
CA LEU A 84 1.40 17.10 7.91
C LEU A 84 1.31 18.61 8.14
N ARG A 85 1.82 19.12 9.27
CA ARG A 85 1.82 20.55 9.60
C ARG A 85 3.01 21.29 9.00
N THR A 86 4.23 20.74 9.19
CA THR A 86 5.47 21.39 8.74
C THR A 86 5.88 20.96 7.33
N ARG A 87 5.32 19.84 6.85
CA ARG A 87 5.67 19.15 5.59
C ARG A 87 7.11 18.66 5.55
N GLN A 88 7.78 18.63 6.69
CA GLN A 88 9.10 18.01 6.80
C GLN A 88 9.00 16.51 6.55
N ARG A 89 9.92 16.02 5.74
CA ARG A 89 9.99 14.65 5.29
C ARG A 89 11.28 14.00 5.75
N ARG A 90 11.21 12.74 6.15
CA ARG A 90 12.38 11.88 6.38
C ARG A 90 12.18 10.50 5.76
N ILE A 91 13.25 9.90 5.28
CA ILE A 91 13.27 8.51 4.86
C ILE A 91 13.39 7.65 6.13
N LEU A 92 12.53 6.64 6.23
CA LEU A 92 12.58 5.64 7.30
C LEU A 92 13.41 4.43 6.88
N ALA A 93 13.22 3.95 5.63
CA ALA A 93 14.00 2.87 5.03
C ALA A 93 13.96 3.00 3.51
N ASP A 94 15.05 2.65 2.82
CA ASP A 94 15.14 2.64 1.35
C ASP A 94 15.85 1.38 0.82
N ARG A 95 16.22 0.44 1.72
CA ARG A 95 17.02 -0.74 1.40
C ARG A 95 16.63 -1.94 2.25
N TYR A 96 16.85 -3.11 1.65
CA TYR A 96 16.90 -4.38 2.34
C TYR A 96 18.22 -5.10 1.99
N GLU A 97 18.99 -5.53 2.99
CA GLU A 97 20.31 -6.17 2.80
C GLU A 97 21.26 -5.40 1.86
N GLY A 98 21.26 -4.07 1.98
CA GLY A 98 22.08 -3.16 1.17
C GLY A 98 21.57 -2.86 -0.23
N LYS A 99 20.56 -3.57 -0.73
CA LYS A 99 19.91 -3.36 -2.04
C LYS A 99 18.72 -2.43 -1.93
N ARG A 100 18.54 -1.55 -2.93
CA ARG A 100 17.39 -0.66 -3.00
C ARG A 100 16.09 -1.44 -3.16
N PHE A 101 15.02 -0.98 -2.49
CA PHE A 101 13.66 -1.47 -2.78
C PHE A 101 13.32 -1.32 -4.26
N ASN A 102 12.36 -2.12 -4.75
CA ASN A 102 11.87 -1.98 -6.13
C ASN A 102 11.12 -0.65 -6.29
N SER A 103 9.90 -0.59 -5.80
CA SER A 103 9.10 0.64 -5.68
C SER A 103 7.98 0.40 -4.66
N PRO A 104 8.21 0.67 -3.36
CA PRO A 104 7.21 0.46 -2.33
C PRO A 104 5.85 0.99 -2.75
N ASN A 105 4.82 0.15 -2.58
CA ASN A 105 3.49 0.41 -3.15
C ASN A 105 2.45 0.69 -2.08
N ASP A 106 2.17 -0.24 -1.16
CA ASP A 106 1.17 -0.05 -0.12
C ASP A 106 1.74 -0.36 1.27
N LEU A 107 1.07 0.16 2.30
CA LEU A 107 1.50 -0.02 3.68
C LEU A 107 0.34 0.09 4.68
N CYS A 108 0.52 -0.58 5.82
CA CYS A 108 -0.29 -0.34 7.03
C CYS A 108 0.60 -0.21 8.27
N VAL A 109 0.08 0.47 9.30
CA VAL A 109 0.81 0.76 10.54
C VAL A 109 0.19 -0.01 11.69
N ALA A 110 1.00 -0.83 12.36
CA ALA A 110 0.58 -1.53 13.56
C ALA A 110 0.51 -0.61 14.79
N PRO A 111 -0.26 -0.96 15.83
CA PRO A 111 -0.28 -0.22 17.10
C PRO A 111 1.11 -0.09 17.77
N SER A 112 2.02 -1.04 17.52
CA SER A 112 3.41 -1.00 17.97
C SER A 112 4.26 0.08 17.28
N GLY A 113 3.76 0.68 16.19
CA GLY A 113 4.50 1.57 15.32
C GLY A 113 5.26 0.86 14.21
N ALA A 114 5.25 -0.47 14.15
CA ALA A 114 5.80 -1.21 13.03
C ALA A 114 4.97 -0.97 11.76
N ILE A 115 5.63 -0.92 10.61
CA ILE A 115 5.02 -0.68 9.30
C ILE A 115 5.17 -1.95 8.48
N TYR A 116 4.05 -2.51 8.02
CA TYR A 116 4.05 -3.56 7.01
C TYR A 116 3.88 -2.93 5.65
N PHE A 117 4.68 -3.35 4.66
CA PHE A 117 4.62 -2.76 3.33
C PHE A 117 4.98 -3.75 2.23
N THR A 118 4.52 -3.46 1.04
CA THR A 118 4.76 -4.24 -0.18
C THR A 118 5.71 -3.51 -1.11
N ASP A 119 6.53 -4.27 -1.87
CA ASP A 119 7.56 -3.74 -2.75
C ASP A 119 7.54 -4.38 -4.14
N PRO A 120 6.45 -4.23 -4.91
CA PRO A 120 6.41 -4.60 -6.32
C PRO A 120 7.14 -3.57 -7.19
N PRO A 121 7.43 -3.86 -8.48
CA PRO A 121 8.16 -2.94 -9.34
C PRO A 121 7.26 -1.97 -10.13
N TYR A 122 6.05 -1.65 -9.66
CA TYR A 122 5.07 -0.84 -10.42
C TYR A 122 5.55 0.58 -10.72
N GLY A 123 6.29 1.19 -9.81
CA GLY A 123 6.83 2.54 -9.96
C GLY A 123 8.01 2.63 -10.92
N LEU A 124 8.54 1.48 -11.37
CA LEU A 124 9.64 1.42 -12.33
C LEU A 124 9.11 1.28 -13.76
N ALA A 125 9.70 2.02 -14.71
CA ALA A 125 9.52 1.74 -16.12
C ALA A 125 10.03 0.32 -16.42
N GLN A 126 9.33 -0.41 -17.29
CA GLN A 126 9.62 -1.81 -17.63
C GLN A 126 9.41 -2.81 -16.48
N ALA A 127 8.90 -2.36 -15.32
CA ALA A 127 8.52 -3.20 -14.19
C ALA A 127 9.57 -4.29 -13.85
N ASP A 128 9.27 -5.58 -14.11
CA ASP A 128 10.17 -6.69 -13.79
C ASP A 128 11.51 -6.63 -14.53
N ASP A 129 11.54 -6.05 -15.73
CA ASP A 129 12.71 -5.94 -16.59
C ASP A 129 13.46 -4.61 -16.40
N SER A 130 13.09 -3.82 -15.40
CA SER A 130 13.72 -2.53 -15.15
C SER A 130 15.20 -2.68 -14.77
N PRO A 131 16.12 -1.97 -15.42
CA PRO A 131 17.53 -1.97 -15.05
C PRO A 131 17.82 -1.35 -13.68
N LEU A 132 16.83 -0.66 -13.09
CA LEU A 132 16.93 -0.10 -11.74
C LEU A 132 16.67 -1.12 -10.63
N ARG A 133 16.16 -2.32 -10.97
CA ARG A 133 15.93 -3.37 -9.95
C ARG A 133 17.24 -3.91 -9.43
N GLU A 134 17.36 -3.94 -8.09
CA GLU A 134 18.48 -4.56 -7.38
C GLU A 134 18.04 -5.86 -6.68
N LEU A 135 16.74 -5.96 -6.34
CA LEU A 135 16.10 -7.15 -5.79
C LEU A 135 15.45 -7.97 -6.92
N ASP A 136 15.70 -9.27 -6.96
CA ASP A 136 15.17 -10.22 -7.96
C ASP A 136 13.79 -10.79 -7.60
N PHE A 137 13.17 -10.26 -6.55
CA PHE A 137 11.85 -10.64 -6.04
C PHE A 137 11.02 -9.40 -5.67
N CYS A 138 9.73 -9.60 -5.45
CA CYS A 138 8.82 -8.64 -4.83
C CYS A 138 8.60 -9.05 -3.39
N GLY A 139 8.81 -8.13 -2.43
CA GLY A 139 8.75 -8.46 -1.02
C GLY A 139 7.50 -7.95 -0.31
N LEU A 140 7.06 -8.70 0.70
CA LEU A 140 6.28 -8.23 1.82
C LEU A 140 7.24 -8.03 2.98
N TYR A 141 7.28 -6.84 3.54
CA TYR A 141 8.25 -6.46 4.58
C TYR A 141 7.58 -5.91 5.82
N ARG A 142 8.35 -5.94 6.91
CA ARG A 142 8.09 -5.20 8.14
C ARG A 142 9.25 -4.27 8.43
N LEU A 143 8.94 -3.00 8.69
CA LEU A 143 9.88 -1.99 9.18
C LEU A 143 9.54 -1.67 10.63
N ASP A 144 10.47 -1.90 11.53
CA ASP A 144 10.33 -1.60 12.95
C ASP A 144 10.68 -0.14 13.28
N PRO A 145 10.21 0.39 14.43
CA PRO A 145 10.50 1.77 14.83
C PRO A 145 11.99 2.09 15.01
N ASP A 146 12.83 1.08 15.24
CA ASP A 146 14.29 1.22 15.32
C ASP A 146 14.98 1.31 13.94
N GLY A 147 14.21 1.19 12.85
CA GLY A 147 14.69 1.23 11.48
C GLY A 147 15.09 -0.14 10.89
N SER A 148 14.96 -1.23 11.65
CA SER A 148 15.24 -2.56 11.13
C SER A 148 14.16 -3.01 10.14
N VAL A 149 14.60 -3.60 9.03
CA VAL A 149 13.72 -4.13 7.96
C VAL A 149 13.81 -5.65 7.94
N THR A 150 12.66 -6.31 8.09
CA THR A 150 12.52 -7.76 8.03
C THR A 150 11.73 -8.15 6.79
N LEU A 151 12.26 -9.05 5.99
CA LEU A 151 11.53 -9.70 4.89
C LEU A 151 10.60 -10.77 5.47
N LEU A 152 9.29 -10.64 5.21
CA LEU A 152 8.27 -11.58 5.70
C LEU A 152 7.93 -12.64 4.64
N ASP A 153 7.80 -12.22 3.39
CA ASP A 153 7.51 -13.13 2.26
C ASP A 153 8.07 -12.54 0.94
N ARG A 154 8.63 -13.39 0.09
CA ARG A 154 9.10 -13.06 -1.25
C ARG A 154 8.58 -14.03 -2.32
N SER A 155 7.63 -14.87 -1.96
CA SER A 155 7.13 -15.94 -2.84
C SER A 155 6.09 -15.46 -3.84
N HIS A 156 5.61 -14.22 -3.71
CA HIS A 156 4.55 -13.68 -4.54
C HIS A 156 5.08 -12.70 -5.58
N ARG A 157 4.54 -12.81 -6.79
CA ARG A 157 5.00 -12.00 -7.93
C ARG A 157 4.50 -10.56 -7.89
N ARG A 158 3.29 -10.32 -7.38
CA ARG A 158 2.59 -9.03 -7.44
C ARG A 158 1.91 -8.69 -6.12
N PRO A 159 2.68 -8.63 -4.99
CA PRO A 159 2.10 -8.13 -3.75
C PRO A 159 1.68 -6.66 -3.95
N ASN A 160 0.48 -6.29 -3.48
CA ASN A 160 -0.06 -4.95 -3.61
C ASN A 160 -0.63 -4.50 -2.27
N GLY A 161 -1.95 -4.36 -2.13
CA GLY A 161 -2.59 -3.90 -0.92
C GLY A 161 -2.24 -4.72 0.31
N VAL A 162 -1.99 -4.04 1.44
CA VAL A 162 -1.70 -4.68 2.71
C VAL A 162 -2.51 -4.03 3.83
N GLY A 163 -3.17 -4.87 4.66
CA GLY A 163 -4.02 -4.42 5.77
C GLY A 163 -3.82 -5.26 7.01
N LEU A 164 -4.06 -4.66 8.18
CA LEU A 164 -3.92 -5.33 9.48
C LEU A 164 -5.29 -5.44 10.15
N SER A 165 -5.59 -6.61 10.73
CA SER A 165 -6.80 -6.77 11.57
C SER A 165 -6.75 -5.86 12.80
N PRO A 166 -7.91 -5.40 13.33
CA PRO A 166 -7.93 -4.47 14.46
C PRO A 166 -7.23 -4.99 15.72
N ASP A 167 -7.22 -6.31 15.91
CA ASP A 167 -6.52 -6.97 17.02
C ASP A 167 -5.03 -7.19 16.77
N GLY A 168 -4.55 -6.86 15.54
CA GLY A 168 -3.14 -7.01 15.16
C GLY A 168 -2.67 -8.45 14.98
N THR A 169 -3.58 -9.42 14.89
CA THR A 169 -3.22 -10.85 14.80
C THR A 169 -3.20 -11.40 13.38
N THR A 170 -3.75 -10.66 12.41
CA THR A 170 -3.84 -11.08 11.02
C THR A 170 -3.38 -9.95 10.09
N LEU A 171 -2.43 -10.26 9.20
CA LEU A 171 -2.00 -9.38 8.12
C LEU A 171 -2.62 -9.89 6.81
N TYR A 172 -3.35 -9.02 6.13
CA TYR A 172 -3.94 -9.30 4.82
C TYR A 172 -3.02 -8.81 3.71
N LEU A 173 -2.94 -9.55 2.61
CA LEU A 173 -2.15 -9.22 1.44
C LEU A 173 -2.97 -9.46 0.16
N ALA A 174 -3.10 -8.45 -0.68
CA ALA A 174 -3.68 -8.55 -2.01
C ALA A 174 -2.60 -8.91 -3.04
N LEU A 175 -2.91 -9.79 -3.97
CA LEU A 175 -2.05 -10.14 -5.09
C LEU A 175 -2.66 -9.64 -6.40
N SER A 176 -2.08 -8.60 -7.01
CA SER A 176 -2.46 -8.08 -8.34
C SER A 176 -1.87 -8.97 -9.45
N ASP A 177 -2.06 -10.28 -9.34
CA ASP A 177 -1.59 -11.25 -10.32
C ASP A 177 -2.80 -11.86 -11.05
N GLU A 178 -2.90 -11.66 -12.36
CA GLU A 178 -3.98 -12.20 -13.20
C GLU A 178 -4.10 -13.73 -13.10
N LYS A 179 -2.98 -14.42 -12.82
CA LYS A 179 -2.95 -15.87 -12.63
C LYS A 179 -3.35 -16.29 -11.22
N ARG A 180 -3.35 -15.35 -10.27
CA ARG A 180 -3.68 -15.60 -8.87
C ARG A 180 -4.29 -14.36 -8.22
N PRO A 181 -5.47 -13.91 -8.67
CA PRO A 181 -6.15 -12.74 -8.13
C PRO A 181 -6.81 -13.07 -6.79
N VAL A 182 -6.05 -13.00 -5.70
CA VAL A 182 -6.50 -13.42 -4.37
C VAL A 182 -6.10 -12.43 -3.29
N LEU A 183 -6.83 -12.50 -2.16
CA LEU A 183 -6.34 -12.01 -0.88
C LEU A 183 -5.86 -13.19 -0.03
N LEU A 184 -4.73 -13.00 0.63
CA LEU A 184 -4.16 -13.92 1.60
C LEU A 184 -4.30 -13.34 3.01
N ALA A 185 -4.42 -14.20 4.01
CA ALA A 185 -4.39 -13.84 5.43
C ALA A 185 -3.23 -14.58 6.11
N TYR A 186 -2.29 -13.82 6.64
CA TYR A 186 -1.15 -14.30 7.40
C TYR A 186 -1.44 -14.18 8.89
N PRO A 187 -1.39 -15.25 9.67
CA PRO A 187 -1.38 -15.13 11.12
C PRO A 187 -0.08 -14.44 11.56
N LEU A 188 -0.19 -13.51 12.50
CA LEU A 188 0.96 -12.85 13.11
C LEU A 188 1.22 -13.41 14.51
N ASP A 189 2.48 -13.66 14.81
CA ASP A 189 2.92 -13.95 16.18
C ASP A 189 2.99 -12.67 17.04
N ALA A 190 3.23 -12.82 18.33
CA ALA A 190 3.32 -11.70 19.26
C ALA A 190 4.47 -10.72 18.94
N LYS A 191 5.42 -11.12 18.11
CA LYS A 191 6.51 -10.27 17.60
C LYS A 191 6.18 -9.64 16.25
N GLY A 192 5.02 -9.97 15.65
CA GLY A 192 4.58 -9.49 14.36
C GLY A 192 5.25 -10.17 13.16
N HIS A 193 5.78 -11.38 13.33
CA HIS A 193 6.24 -12.21 12.22
C HIS A 193 5.07 -13.01 11.65
N THR A 194 5.11 -13.23 10.34
CA THR A 194 4.08 -13.97 9.62
C THR A 194 4.25 -15.48 9.77
N GLY A 195 3.14 -16.17 10.05
CA GLY A 195 3.04 -17.62 9.87
C GLY A 195 2.63 -17.99 8.42
N THR A 196 2.27 -19.24 8.20
CA THR A 196 1.82 -19.73 6.88
C THR A 196 0.48 -19.06 6.50
N PRO A 197 0.38 -18.41 5.34
CA PRO A 197 -0.83 -17.74 4.92
C PRO A 197 -1.92 -18.75 4.54
N ARG A 198 -3.17 -18.34 4.74
CA ARG A 198 -4.35 -19.00 4.16
C ARG A 198 -4.97 -18.14 3.08
N LEU A 199 -5.67 -18.78 2.16
CA LEU A 199 -6.55 -18.07 1.22
C LEU A 199 -7.67 -17.37 2.03
N PHE A 200 -7.81 -16.06 1.82
CA PHE A 200 -8.87 -15.27 2.44
C PHE A 200 -10.02 -15.01 1.48
N LEU A 201 -9.71 -14.55 0.26
CA LEU A 201 -10.69 -14.33 -0.79
C LEU A 201 -10.10 -14.71 -2.15
N ASP A 202 -10.87 -15.44 -2.94
CA ASP A 202 -10.56 -15.78 -4.34
C ASP A 202 -11.44 -14.94 -5.27
N MET A 203 -10.81 -14.28 -6.25
CA MET A 203 -11.47 -13.39 -7.21
C MET A 203 -11.35 -13.88 -8.66
N HIS A 204 -10.93 -15.15 -8.87
CA HIS A 204 -10.82 -15.71 -10.24
C HIS A 204 -12.17 -15.71 -10.98
N ALA A 205 -13.27 -15.95 -10.27
CA ALA A 205 -14.59 -16.00 -10.90
C ALA A 205 -15.00 -14.65 -11.51
N GLU A 206 -14.77 -13.55 -10.77
CA GLU A 206 -15.08 -12.20 -11.20
C GLU A 206 -14.17 -11.78 -12.37
N LEU A 207 -12.90 -12.10 -12.29
CA LEU A 207 -11.96 -11.84 -13.38
C LEU A 207 -12.34 -12.63 -14.66
N ALA A 208 -12.74 -13.90 -14.49
CA ALA A 208 -13.15 -14.77 -15.60
C ALA A 208 -14.44 -14.30 -16.30
N THR A 209 -15.33 -13.58 -15.60
CA THR A 209 -16.53 -12.98 -16.20
C THR A 209 -16.25 -11.68 -16.95
N GLY A 210 -15.01 -11.20 -16.92
CA GLY A 210 -14.57 -9.98 -17.62
C GLY A 210 -14.77 -8.70 -16.79
N ASP A 211 -15.05 -8.82 -15.50
CA ASP A 211 -15.07 -7.68 -14.59
C ASP A 211 -13.67 -7.01 -14.56
N PRO A 212 -13.56 -5.68 -14.75
CA PRO A 212 -12.28 -5.00 -14.77
C PRO A 212 -11.65 -4.92 -13.40
N GLY A 213 -10.31 -4.81 -13.36
CA GLY A 213 -9.50 -4.65 -12.16
C GLY A 213 -8.84 -5.94 -11.70
N LEU A 214 -7.92 -5.79 -10.78
CA LEU A 214 -7.23 -6.86 -10.05
C LEU A 214 -7.28 -6.54 -8.55
N PRO A 215 -7.01 -7.50 -7.65
CA PRO A 215 -6.83 -7.19 -6.23
C PRO A 215 -5.77 -6.11 -6.07
N ASP A 216 -6.12 -5.02 -5.38
CA ASP A 216 -5.29 -3.82 -5.25
C ASP A 216 -5.34 -3.33 -3.81
N GLY A 217 -5.53 -2.05 -3.54
CA GLY A 217 -5.61 -1.49 -2.19
C GLY A 217 -6.73 -2.07 -1.34
N MET A 218 -6.56 -2.01 -0.02
CA MET A 218 -7.56 -2.46 0.95
C MET A 218 -7.58 -1.59 2.19
N ASP A 219 -8.69 -1.64 2.91
CA ASP A 219 -8.83 -1.13 4.29
C ASP A 219 -9.55 -2.15 5.17
N VAL A 220 -9.24 -2.13 6.46
CA VAL A 220 -9.84 -3.02 7.45
C VAL A 220 -10.59 -2.19 8.48
N GLY A 221 -11.91 -2.32 8.48
CA GLY A 221 -12.78 -1.60 9.40
C GLY A 221 -12.60 -2.03 10.87
N PRO A 222 -13.10 -1.23 11.83
CA PRO A 222 -12.87 -1.45 13.27
C PRO A 222 -13.50 -2.73 13.81
N HIS A 223 -14.41 -3.34 13.06
CA HIS A 223 -15.04 -4.64 13.38
C HIS A 223 -14.43 -5.80 12.59
N GLY A 224 -13.27 -5.59 11.91
CA GLY A 224 -12.55 -6.60 11.17
C GLY A 224 -13.10 -6.88 9.76
N HIS A 225 -14.09 -6.15 9.28
CA HIS A 225 -14.51 -6.25 7.89
C HIS A 225 -13.41 -5.73 6.96
N VAL A 226 -13.11 -6.51 5.93
CA VAL A 226 -12.11 -6.16 4.93
C VAL A 226 -12.81 -5.58 3.70
N PHE A 227 -12.39 -4.39 3.30
CA PHE A 227 -12.81 -3.71 2.07
C PHE A 227 -11.64 -3.72 1.10
N ALA A 228 -11.69 -4.56 0.08
CA ALA A 228 -10.58 -4.74 -0.85
C ALA A 228 -11.04 -4.46 -2.28
N THR A 229 -10.29 -3.63 -2.99
CA THR A 229 -10.52 -3.41 -4.41
C THR A 229 -10.15 -4.66 -5.20
N GLY A 230 -10.86 -4.90 -6.29
CA GLY A 230 -10.67 -6.08 -7.12
C GLY A 230 -11.59 -6.05 -8.35
N PRO A 231 -11.64 -7.16 -9.10
CA PRO A 231 -12.50 -7.23 -10.27
C PRO A 231 -13.96 -6.89 -9.94
N GLY A 232 -14.49 -5.88 -10.64
CA GLY A 232 -15.88 -5.42 -10.51
C GLY A 232 -16.17 -4.43 -9.40
N GLY A 233 -15.18 -3.99 -8.60
CA GLY A 233 -15.35 -2.97 -7.57
C GLY A 233 -14.68 -3.28 -6.23
N VAL A 234 -15.30 -2.84 -5.11
CA VAL A 234 -14.79 -3.08 -3.76
C VAL A 234 -15.49 -4.29 -3.15
N HIS A 235 -14.76 -5.34 -2.91
CA HIS A 235 -15.25 -6.56 -2.22
C HIS A 235 -15.30 -6.30 -0.72
N VAL A 236 -16.44 -6.61 -0.11
CA VAL A 236 -16.65 -6.49 1.33
C VAL A 236 -16.70 -7.89 1.92
N CYS A 237 -15.78 -8.17 2.85
CA CYS A 237 -15.68 -9.48 3.50
C CYS A 237 -15.81 -9.36 5.02
N ALA A 238 -16.43 -10.37 5.62
CA ALA A 238 -16.41 -10.59 7.06
C ALA A 238 -15.01 -11.04 7.52
N PRO A 239 -14.67 -10.95 8.82
CA PRO A 239 -13.34 -11.31 9.34
C PRO A 239 -12.92 -12.76 9.06
N ASP A 240 -13.86 -13.67 8.90
CA ASP A 240 -13.63 -15.08 8.57
C ASP A 240 -13.32 -15.32 7.08
N GLY A 241 -13.51 -14.31 6.22
CA GLY A 241 -13.32 -14.37 4.77
C GLY A 241 -14.62 -14.57 3.98
N GLN A 242 -15.78 -14.69 4.64
CA GLN A 242 -17.06 -14.73 3.93
C GLN A 242 -17.27 -13.41 3.18
N ARG A 243 -17.43 -13.47 1.85
CA ARG A 243 -17.78 -12.30 1.05
C ARG A 243 -19.24 -11.90 1.30
N LEU A 244 -19.45 -10.67 1.74
CA LEU A 244 -20.77 -10.10 2.04
C LEU A 244 -21.38 -9.42 0.80
N GLY A 245 -20.54 -8.91 -0.09
CA GLY A 245 -20.98 -8.24 -1.31
C GLY A 245 -19.86 -7.54 -2.05
N ILE A 246 -20.24 -6.87 -3.15
CA ILE A 246 -19.34 -6.03 -3.94
C ILE A 246 -20.00 -4.66 -4.09
N ILE A 247 -19.29 -3.60 -3.73
CA ILE A 247 -19.67 -2.22 -4.04
C ILE A 247 -19.15 -1.96 -5.45
N ARG A 248 -20.04 -1.93 -6.43
CA ARG A 248 -19.67 -1.69 -7.82
C ARG A 248 -19.42 -0.19 -8.04
N THR A 249 -18.37 0.15 -8.79
CA THR A 249 -17.92 1.52 -9.09
C THR A 249 -17.91 1.76 -10.59
#